data_9f36c159edea6579c267e3c9551d706f
#
_entry.id   9f36c159edea6579c267e3c9551d706f
#
_cell.length_a   1.000
_cell.length_b   1.000
_cell.length_c   1.000
_cell.angle_alpha   90.00
_cell.angle_beta   90.00
_cell.angle_gamma   90.00
#
_symmetry.space_group_name_H-M   'P 1'
#
loop_
_entity.id
_entity.type
_entity.pdbx_description
1 polymer ?
#
loop_
_entity_poly.entity_id
_entity_poly.type
_entity_poly.pdbx_seq_one_letter_code
_entity_poly.pdbx_strand_id
1 'polypeptide(L)'
;MGGYALRAEGLTKTFGEGEVQVRAVRDVGLEVGAGEVVLIMGPSGSGKTTLLSMLGAMLRPTSGRIEVDGMDLAALPERKLPEFRARRFGFVFQDFNLLSALSAEENVEFALNLSGVTGHRARDRARPLLDEFGLAHRRRFRPDKLSGGEKQRVAIARALANAPTVILADEPTANLDSKIGREIARLLRRIASEEGRSVVIVSHDTRLKEIADRVLWLEDGQFRSMSEMATDPVCGMAVEREETSHYRHDGQTYFFCSTACREEFAASPTHFLQRRTEIPAGAPLPERPMRRIG
;
A
#
# COMPACT_ATOMS: atom_id res chain seq x y z
N MET A 1 -7.36 -15.21 22.58
CA MET A 1 -8.07 -14.13 21.88
C MET A 1 -6.99 -13.32 21.15
N GLY A 2 -6.86 -13.48 19.84
CA GLY A 2 -5.90 -12.71 19.04
C GLY A 2 -6.35 -11.24 18.99
N GLY A 3 -5.55 -10.35 19.61
CA GLY A 3 -5.84 -8.93 19.58
C GLY A 3 -5.48 -8.35 18.20
N TYR A 4 -6.17 -7.30 17.77
CA TYR A 4 -5.83 -6.54 16.57
C TYR A 4 -4.58 -5.69 16.83
N ALA A 5 -3.68 -5.66 15.86
CA ALA A 5 -2.55 -4.73 15.87
C ALA A 5 -3.02 -3.30 15.56
N LEU A 6 -4.05 -3.18 14.69
CA LEU A 6 -4.70 -1.92 14.34
C LEU A 6 -6.19 -2.17 14.14
N ARG A 7 -7.03 -1.29 14.69
CA ARG A 7 -8.47 -1.25 14.46
C ARG A 7 -8.92 0.16 14.16
N ALA A 8 -9.73 0.30 13.13
CA ALA A 8 -10.35 1.56 12.73
C ALA A 8 -11.85 1.37 12.60
N GLU A 9 -12.64 2.33 13.12
CA GLU A 9 -14.11 2.29 13.13
C GLU A 9 -14.67 3.62 12.63
N GLY A 10 -15.54 3.56 11.62
CA GLY A 10 -16.31 4.70 11.14
C GLY A 10 -15.46 5.86 10.64
N LEU A 11 -14.26 5.58 10.09
CA LEU A 11 -13.33 6.64 9.67
C LEU A 11 -13.91 7.47 8.54
N THR A 12 -13.98 8.77 8.79
CA THR A 12 -14.39 9.75 7.79
C THR A 12 -13.37 10.87 7.71
N LYS A 13 -13.04 11.30 6.50
CA LYS A 13 -12.23 12.49 6.26
C LYS A 13 -12.86 13.39 5.22
N THR A 14 -13.17 14.62 5.65
CA THR A 14 -13.65 15.69 4.79
C THR A 14 -12.60 16.79 4.74
N PHE A 15 -12.27 17.28 3.56
CA PHE A 15 -11.43 18.45 3.31
C PHE A 15 -12.29 19.60 2.78
N GLY A 16 -11.86 20.82 3.02
CA GLY A 16 -12.58 22.04 2.61
C GLY A 16 -13.63 22.49 3.60
N GLU A 17 -14.19 23.66 3.36
CA GLU A 17 -15.25 24.31 4.17
C GLU A 17 -16.39 24.78 3.25
N GLY A 18 -17.60 24.92 3.82
CA GLY A 18 -18.78 25.43 3.09
C GLY A 18 -19.21 24.54 1.95
N GLU A 19 -19.45 25.13 0.78
CA GLU A 19 -19.98 24.42 -0.40
C GLU A 19 -18.95 23.57 -1.14
N VAL A 20 -17.65 23.78 -0.89
CA VAL A 20 -16.55 23.03 -1.54
C VAL A 20 -15.98 22.01 -0.57
N GLN A 21 -16.77 21.00 -0.22
CA GLN A 21 -16.32 19.89 0.62
C GLN A 21 -16.06 18.64 -0.21
N VAL A 22 -14.90 18.01 0.01
CA VAL A 22 -14.55 16.72 -0.57
C VAL A 22 -14.43 15.68 0.55
N ARG A 23 -15.30 14.69 0.54
CA ARG A 23 -15.23 13.55 1.46
C ARG A 23 -14.30 12.49 0.86
N ALA A 24 -13.03 12.56 1.22
CA ALA A 24 -12.00 11.65 0.70
C ALA A 24 -12.09 10.23 1.30
N VAL A 25 -12.63 10.08 2.51
CA VAL A 25 -12.91 8.80 3.16
C VAL A 25 -14.26 8.90 3.86
N ARG A 26 -15.08 7.84 3.77
CA ARG A 26 -16.48 7.83 4.20
C ARG A 26 -16.79 6.55 4.96
N ASP A 27 -16.94 6.66 6.28
CA ASP A 27 -17.38 5.57 7.16
C ASP A 27 -16.62 4.25 6.96
N VAL A 28 -15.29 4.32 6.92
CA VAL A 28 -14.42 3.16 6.69
C VAL A 28 -14.11 2.46 8.02
N GLY A 29 -14.37 1.15 8.08
CA GLY A 29 -13.93 0.26 9.14
C GLY A 29 -12.83 -0.70 8.65
N LEU A 30 -11.79 -0.91 9.47
CA LEU A 30 -10.68 -1.81 9.16
C LEU A 30 -10.11 -2.42 10.45
N GLU A 31 -9.97 -3.73 10.45
CA GLU A 31 -9.24 -4.46 11.48
C GLU A 31 -8.05 -5.15 10.84
N VAL A 32 -6.89 -5.09 11.48
CA VAL A 32 -5.65 -5.73 11.03
C VAL A 32 -5.11 -6.58 12.16
N GLY A 33 -5.03 -7.88 11.93
CA GLY A 33 -4.47 -8.85 12.87
C GLY A 33 -2.95 -8.73 13.00
N ALA A 34 -2.39 -9.30 14.06
CA ALA A 34 -0.94 -9.39 14.23
C ALA A 34 -0.33 -10.25 13.12
N GLY A 35 0.70 -9.74 12.44
CA GLY A 35 1.38 -10.44 11.34
C GLY A 35 0.57 -10.55 10.04
N GLU A 36 -0.57 -9.86 9.96
CA GLU A 36 -1.43 -9.84 8.76
C GLU A 36 -0.92 -8.83 7.73
N VAL A 37 -0.97 -9.21 6.45
CA VAL A 37 -0.75 -8.33 5.30
C VAL A 37 -2.10 -7.97 4.68
N VAL A 38 -2.52 -6.72 4.80
CA VAL A 38 -3.73 -6.18 4.18
C VAL A 38 -3.36 -5.30 3.00
N LEU A 39 -3.87 -5.62 1.81
CA LEU A 39 -3.72 -4.83 0.60
C LEU A 39 -5.00 -4.05 0.31
N ILE A 40 -4.92 -2.74 0.27
CA ILE A 40 -6.01 -1.84 -0.11
C ILE A 40 -5.76 -1.37 -1.54
N MET A 41 -6.61 -1.80 -2.45
CA MET A 41 -6.58 -1.43 -3.87
C MET A 41 -7.68 -0.43 -4.20
N GLY A 42 -7.58 0.19 -5.36
CA GLY A 42 -8.59 1.12 -5.88
C GLY A 42 -8.02 2.11 -6.88
N PRO A 43 -8.86 2.85 -7.61
CA PRO A 43 -8.42 3.81 -8.61
C PRO A 43 -7.65 4.99 -7.98
N SER A 44 -6.98 5.77 -8.83
CA SER A 44 -6.35 7.02 -8.38
C SER A 44 -7.43 7.98 -7.85
N GLY A 45 -7.13 8.66 -6.75
CA GLY A 45 -8.10 9.57 -6.11
C GLY A 45 -9.14 8.92 -5.21
N SER A 46 -9.16 7.58 -5.06
CA SER A 46 -10.16 6.88 -4.23
C SER A 46 -10.01 7.09 -2.71
N GLY A 47 -8.98 7.81 -2.25
CA GLY A 47 -8.76 8.09 -0.82
C GLY A 47 -7.73 7.18 -0.13
N LYS A 48 -7.02 6.29 -0.84
CA LYS A 48 -6.06 5.33 -0.26
C LYS A 48 -4.98 5.98 0.60
N THR A 49 -4.24 6.96 0.05
CA THR A 49 -3.20 7.69 0.77
C THR A 49 -3.77 8.48 1.95
N THR A 50 -4.98 9.03 1.81
CA THR A 50 -5.70 9.70 2.90
C THR A 50 -6.02 8.72 4.03
N LEU A 51 -6.57 7.55 3.69
CA LEU A 51 -6.85 6.49 4.67
C LEU A 51 -5.56 6.04 5.36
N LEU A 52 -4.50 5.73 4.61
CA LEU A 52 -3.21 5.32 5.16
C LEU A 52 -2.63 6.38 6.11
N SER A 53 -2.75 7.67 5.74
CA SER A 53 -2.30 8.79 6.58
C SER A 53 -3.08 8.91 7.89
N MET A 54 -4.38 8.61 7.88
CA MET A 54 -5.19 8.56 9.11
C MET A 54 -4.79 7.38 9.98
N LEU A 55 -4.69 6.17 9.40
CA LEU A 55 -4.28 4.97 10.12
C LEU A 55 -2.93 5.14 10.82
N GLY A 56 -2.00 5.86 10.18
CA GLY A 56 -0.68 6.18 10.71
C GLY A 56 -0.62 7.41 11.63
N ALA A 57 -1.75 7.97 12.04
CA ALA A 57 -1.82 9.17 12.88
C ALA A 57 -1.07 10.40 12.31
N MET A 58 -0.87 10.45 10.99
CA MET A 58 -0.33 11.63 10.30
C MET A 58 -1.41 12.65 9.97
N LEU A 59 -2.65 12.17 9.81
CA LEU A 59 -3.81 12.97 9.51
C LEU A 59 -4.93 12.62 10.50
N ARG A 60 -5.52 13.61 11.15
CA ARG A 60 -6.68 13.37 12.03
C ARG A 60 -7.92 13.09 11.18
N PRO A 61 -8.69 12.04 11.50
CA PRO A 61 -10.01 11.85 10.91
C PRO A 61 -10.95 13.00 11.33
N THR A 62 -11.96 13.29 10.48
CA THR A 62 -13.06 14.20 10.83
C THR A 62 -14.01 13.54 11.84
N SER A 63 -14.21 12.22 11.69
CA SER A 63 -14.94 11.37 12.66
C SER A 63 -14.42 9.93 12.59
N GLY A 64 -14.81 9.12 13.57
CA GLY A 64 -14.36 7.75 13.71
C GLY A 64 -13.22 7.59 14.72
N ARG A 65 -12.78 6.35 14.90
CA ARG A 65 -11.81 5.95 15.94
C ARG A 65 -10.72 5.07 15.37
N ILE A 66 -9.51 5.21 15.89
CA ILE A 66 -8.35 4.36 15.53
C ILE A 66 -7.70 3.88 16.83
N GLU A 67 -7.55 2.58 16.94
CA GLU A 67 -6.81 1.91 18.02
C GLU A 67 -5.59 1.18 17.46
N VAL A 68 -4.47 1.28 18.15
CA VAL A 68 -3.24 0.54 17.85
C VAL A 68 -2.74 -0.10 19.14
N ASP A 69 -2.54 -1.41 19.12
CA ASP A 69 -2.20 -2.19 20.32
C ASP A 69 -3.15 -1.91 21.51
N GLY A 70 -4.46 -1.75 21.25
CA GLY A 70 -5.48 -1.42 22.25
C GLY A 70 -5.47 0.02 22.75
N MET A 71 -4.63 0.89 22.18
CA MET A 71 -4.56 2.30 22.55
C MET A 71 -5.32 3.16 21.53
N ASP A 72 -6.32 3.91 22.02
CA ASP A 72 -7.07 4.86 21.20
C ASP A 72 -6.23 6.10 20.90
N LEU A 73 -6.03 6.39 19.61
CA LEU A 73 -5.26 7.56 19.17
C LEU A 73 -5.94 8.88 19.50
N ALA A 74 -7.28 8.91 19.61
CA ALA A 74 -8.02 10.11 19.99
C ALA A 74 -7.79 10.48 21.47
N ALA A 75 -7.48 9.52 22.32
CA ALA A 75 -7.16 9.74 23.73
C ALA A 75 -5.74 10.30 23.93
N LEU A 76 -4.88 10.25 22.91
CA LEU A 76 -3.50 10.74 23.01
C LEU A 76 -3.44 12.26 22.84
N PRO A 77 -2.77 12.98 23.77
CA PRO A 77 -2.45 14.39 23.56
C PRO A 77 -1.62 14.56 22.30
N GLU A 78 -1.86 15.65 21.56
CA GLU A 78 -1.20 15.91 20.28
C GLU A 78 0.33 15.88 20.38
N ARG A 79 0.88 16.42 21.46
CA ARG A 79 2.33 16.41 21.76
C ARG A 79 2.94 15.02 21.88
N LYS A 80 2.14 13.97 22.15
CA LYS A 80 2.60 12.58 22.25
C LYS A 80 2.47 11.79 20.96
N LEU A 81 1.71 12.27 19.98
CA LEU A 81 1.53 11.59 18.70
C LEU A 81 2.84 11.38 17.92
N PRO A 82 3.81 12.33 17.87
CA PRO A 82 5.08 12.09 17.19
C PRO A 82 5.89 10.93 17.80
N GLU A 83 5.97 10.85 19.11
CA GLU A 83 6.65 9.76 19.81
C GLU A 83 5.94 8.42 19.60
N PHE A 84 4.61 8.42 19.67
CA PHE A 84 3.78 7.25 19.41
C PHE A 84 4.01 6.75 17.97
N ARG A 85 3.96 7.65 16.98
CA ARG A 85 4.24 7.29 15.56
C ARG A 85 5.62 6.68 15.42
N ALA A 86 6.65 7.32 15.97
CA ALA A 86 8.02 6.83 15.86
C ALA A 86 8.22 5.43 16.43
N ARG A 87 7.42 5.03 17.42
CA ARG A 87 7.54 3.72 18.08
C ARG A 87 6.63 2.63 17.53
N ARG A 88 5.44 3.01 17.02
CA ARG A 88 4.40 2.04 16.66
C ARG A 88 4.23 1.86 15.16
N PHE A 89 4.66 2.82 14.36
CA PHE A 89 4.51 2.78 12.92
C PHE A 89 5.84 2.81 12.19
N GLY A 90 5.94 1.96 11.15
CA GLY A 90 6.94 2.08 10.10
C GLY A 90 6.29 2.59 8.83
N PHE A 91 6.84 3.63 8.21
CA PHE A 91 6.31 4.18 6.98
C PHE A 91 7.22 3.89 5.79
N VAL A 92 6.63 3.34 4.73
CA VAL A 92 7.26 3.13 3.42
C VAL A 92 6.48 3.94 2.40
N PHE A 93 7.13 4.86 1.70
CA PHE A 93 6.51 5.79 0.76
C PHE A 93 6.89 5.46 -0.68
N GLN A 94 6.05 5.84 -1.62
CA GLN A 94 6.25 5.68 -3.06
C GLN A 94 7.59 6.29 -3.53
N ASP A 95 7.92 7.50 -3.10
CA ASP A 95 9.14 8.22 -3.48
C ASP A 95 10.29 8.01 -2.50
N PHE A 96 10.25 6.89 -1.74
CA PHE A 96 11.21 6.49 -0.72
C PHE A 96 11.33 7.49 0.45
N ASN A 97 11.13 8.76 0.24
CA ASN A 97 11.27 9.87 1.21
C ASN A 97 12.56 9.78 2.05
N LEU A 98 13.67 9.42 1.39
CA LEU A 98 14.99 9.44 2.00
C LEU A 98 15.53 10.87 2.09
N LEU A 99 16.17 11.18 3.20
CA LEU A 99 16.84 12.45 3.40
C LEU A 99 18.11 12.48 2.53
N SER A 100 18.11 13.29 1.48
CA SER A 100 19.16 13.33 0.46
C SER A 100 20.54 13.74 0.99
N ALA A 101 20.56 14.53 2.06
CA ALA A 101 21.79 14.96 2.71
C ALA A 101 22.44 13.85 3.56
N LEU A 102 21.70 12.78 3.90
CA LEU A 102 22.13 11.71 4.77
C LEU A 102 22.46 10.45 3.97
N SER A 103 23.44 9.67 4.44
CA SER A 103 23.74 8.33 3.93
C SER A 103 22.61 7.33 4.25
N ALA A 104 22.68 6.12 3.71
CA ALA A 104 21.75 5.04 4.01
C ALA A 104 21.70 4.72 5.52
N GLU A 105 22.87 4.62 6.18
CA GLU A 105 22.98 4.39 7.62
C GLU A 105 22.36 5.54 8.42
N GLU A 106 22.67 6.78 8.08
CA GLU A 106 22.14 7.96 8.76
C GLU A 106 20.62 8.13 8.55
N ASN A 107 20.06 7.71 7.42
CA ASN A 107 18.61 7.69 7.21
C ASN A 107 17.89 6.72 8.19
N VAL A 108 18.49 5.58 8.49
CA VAL A 108 17.97 4.63 9.48
C VAL A 108 18.19 5.15 10.90
N GLU A 109 19.40 5.68 11.21
CA GLU A 109 19.70 6.31 12.50
C GLU A 109 18.74 7.48 12.80
N PHE A 110 18.34 8.25 11.79
CA PHE A 110 17.39 9.34 11.94
C PHE A 110 16.04 8.89 12.53
N ALA A 111 15.50 7.76 12.06
CA ALA A 111 14.27 7.20 12.61
C ALA A 111 14.43 6.76 14.07
N LEU A 112 15.59 6.18 14.41
CA LEU A 112 15.95 5.82 15.78
C LEU A 112 16.06 7.05 16.69
N ASN A 113 16.66 8.13 16.19
CA ASN A 113 16.80 9.38 16.94
C ASN A 113 15.45 10.00 17.32
N LEU A 114 14.43 9.85 16.45
CA LEU A 114 13.07 10.34 16.73
C LEU A 114 12.41 9.59 17.91
N SER A 115 12.83 8.36 18.21
CA SER A 115 12.38 7.58 19.36
C SER A 115 13.27 7.72 20.61
N GLY A 116 14.30 8.58 20.53
CA GLY A 116 15.24 8.83 21.63
C GLY A 116 16.46 7.90 21.66
N VAL A 117 16.65 7.03 20.65
CA VAL A 117 17.85 6.19 20.51
C VAL A 117 18.88 6.94 19.69
N THR A 118 19.98 7.40 20.29
CA THR A 118 20.96 8.28 19.65
C THR A 118 22.40 7.73 19.71
N GLY A 119 23.30 8.32 18.92
CA GLY A 119 24.73 8.03 18.95
C GLY A 119 25.08 6.59 18.61
N HIS A 120 25.95 5.96 19.37
CA HIS A 120 26.40 4.60 19.11
C HIS A 120 25.23 3.59 19.12
N ARG A 121 24.26 3.77 20.01
CA ARG A 121 23.10 2.88 20.10
C ARG A 121 22.24 2.90 18.82
N ALA A 122 22.09 4.06 18.19
CA ALA A 122 21.38 4.16 16.92
C ALA A 122 22.15 3.43 15.82
N ARG A 123 23.46 3.64 15.75
CA ARG A 123 24.35 3.00 14.78
C ARG A 123 24.36 1.47 14.92
N ASP A 124 24.46 0.96 16.15
CA ASP A 124 24.50 -0.47 16.43
C ASP A 124 23.17 -1.17 16.09
N ARG A 125 22.06 -0.43 16.03
CA ARG A 125 20.76 -0.93 15.54
C ARG A 125 20.59 -0.77 14.04
N ALA A 126 21.07 0.32 13.44
CA ALA A 126 20.92 0.60 12.02
C ALA A 126 21.72 -0.38 11.13
N ARG A 127 22.93 -0.72 11.55
CA ARG A 127 23.84 -1.56 10.75
C ARG A 127 23.30 -2.97 10.48
N PRO A 128 22.87 -3.74 11.50
CA PRO A 128 22.32 -5.07 11.27
C PRO A 128 21.12 -5.07 10.32
N LEU A 129 20.22 -4.06 10.45
CA LEU A 129 19.09 -3.94 9.54
C LEU A 129 19.53 -3.72 8.08
N LEU A 130 20.49 -2.85 7.84
CA LEU A 130 21.02 -2.65 6.50
C LEU A 130 21.74 -3.90 5.96
N ASP A 131 22.42 -4.65 6.82
CA ASP A 131 23.09 -5.89 6.43
C ASP A 131 22.10 -6.98 6.05
N GLU A 132 21.03 -7.13 6.83
CA GLU A 132 19.93 -8.05 6.55
C GLU A 132 19.29 -7.79 5.18
N PHE A 133 19.21 -6.51 4.77
CA PHE A 133 18.67 -6.13 3.46
C PHE A 133 19.73 -6.05 2.35
N GLY A 134 20.94 -6.62 2.58
CA GLY A 134 22.00 -6.70 1.58
C GLY A 134 22.69 -5.36 1.29
N LEU A 135 22.58 -4.39 2.21
CA LEU A 135 23.10 -3.03 2.05
C LEU A 135 24.39 -2.75 2.84
N ALA A 136 25.07 -3.80 3.36
CA ALA A 136 26.32 -3.66 4.10
C ALA A 136 27.36 -2.78 3.38
N HIS A 137 27.53 -3.00 2.07
CA HIS A 137 28.47 -2.30 1.21
C HIS A 137 28.00 -0.91 0.77
N ARG A 138 26.74 -0.55 1.05
CA ARG A 138 26.08 0.71 0.66
C ARG A 138 25.77 1.65 1.83
N ARG A 139 26.11 1.26 3.07
CA ARG A 139 25.74 2.01 4.29
C ARG A 139 26.11 3.50 4.24
N ARG A 140 27.28 3.84 3.66
CA ARG A 140 27.80 5.21 3.57
C ARG A 140 27.36 5.98 2.32
N PHE A 141 26.60 5.34 1.43
CA PHE A 141 26.15 5.97 0.19
C PHE A 141 24.92 6.85 0.47
N ARG A 142 24.89 8.02 -0.17
CA ARG A 142 23.73 8.90 -0.18
C ARG A 142 22.69 8.40 -1.20
N PRO A 143 21.43 8.83 -1.07
CA PRO A 143 20.33 8.38 -1.96
C PRO A 143 20.60 8.59 -3.44
N ASP A 144 21.30 9.64 -3.84
CA ASP A 144 21.68 9.90 -5.24
C ASP A 144 22.59 8.83 -5.85
N LYS A 145 23.31 8.07 -5.02
CA LYS A 145 24.21 6.98 -5.40
C LYS A 145 23.61 5.59 -5.25
N LEU A 146 22.32 5.48 -4.93
CA LEU A 146 21.61 4.23 -4.74
C LEU A 146 20.63 3.99 -5.89
N SER A 147 20.52 2.74 -6.34
CA SER A 147 19.47 2.30 -7.26
C SER A 147 18.07 2.42 -6.61
N GLY A 148 17.00 2.39 -7.40
CA GLY A 148 15.63 2.40 -6.89
C GLY A 148 15.36 1.30 -5.87
N GLY A 149 15.78 0.06 -6.16
CA GLY A 149 15.65 -1.05 -5.22
C GLY A 149 16.47 -0.90 -3.94
N GLU A 150 17.69 -0.34 -4.02
CA GLU A 150 18.49 -0.04 -2.83
C GLU A 150 17.83 1.07 -1.99
N LYS A 151 17.33 2.13 -2.61
CA LYS A 151 16.56 3.19 -1.91
C LYS A 151 15.35 2.61 -1.17
N GLN A 152 14.61 1.72 -1.82
CA GLN A 152 13.44 1.09 -1.20
C GLN A 152 13.84 0.19 -0.02
N ARG A 153 14.91 -0.59 -0.14
CA ARG A 153 15.42 -1.38 0.99
C ARG A 153 15.90 -0.50 2.14
N VAL A 154 16.54 0.65 1.88
CA VAL A 154 16.87 1.64 2.93
C VAL A 154 15.60 2.19 3.58
N ALA A 155 14.56 2.53 2.79
CA ALA A 155 13.29 3.03 3.31
C ALA A 155 12.59 1.98 4.20
N ILE A 156 12.64 0.70 3.83
CA ILE A 156 12.11 -0.40 4.65
C ILE A 156 12.94 -0.60 5.92
N ALA A 157 14.27 -0.60 5.83
CA ALA A 157 15.14 -0.65 7.01
C ALA A 157 14.85 0.50 7.99
N ARG A 158 14.67 1.71 7.47
CA ARG A 158 14.26 2.87 8.26
C ARG A 158 12.89 2.67 8.92
N ALA A 159 11.93 2.11 8.19
CA ALA A 159 10.60 1.82 8.73
C ALA A 159 10.64 0.82 9.89
N LEU A 160 11.54 -0.16 9.83
CA LEU A 160 11.72 -1.21 10.85
C LEU A 160 12.60 -0.79 12.04
N ALA A 161 13.33 0.31 11.95
CA ALA A 161 14.35 0.70 12.91
C ALA A 161 13.89 0.71 14.38
N ASN A 162 12.66 1.12 14.62
CA ASN A 162 12.06 1.16 15.95
C ASN A 162 11.21 -0.08 16.30
N ALA A 163 11.35 -1.17 15.55
CA ALA A 163 10.57 -2.39 15.74
C ALA A 163 9.05 -2.11 15.84
N PRO A 164 8.43 -1.45 14.84
CA PRO A 164 7.03 -1.03 14.90
C PRO A 164 6.08 -2.21 14.94
N THR A 165 4.86 -2.00 15.47
CA THR A 165 3.78 -2.98 15.42
C THR A 165 3.17 -3.06 14.02
N VAL A 166 3.03 -1.91 13.36
CA VAL A 166 2.37 -1.78 12.06
C VAL A 166 3.27 -1.08 11.04
N ILE A 167 3.39 -1.66 9.86
CA ILE A 167 4.03 -1.05 8.70
C ILE A 167 2.93 -0.54 7.76
N LEU A 168 3.04 0.72 7.38
CA LEU A 168 2.14 1.39 6.45
C LEU A 168 2.91 1.71 5.16
N ALA A 169 2.52 1.10 4.05
CA ALA A 169 3.22 1.22 2.78
C ALA A 169 2.32 1.86 1.71
N ASP A 170 2.73 3.01 1.22
CA ASP A 170 2.07 3.73 0.12
C ASP A 170 2.82 3.46 -1.18
N GLU A 171 2.19 2.71 -2.09
CA GLU A 171 2.72 2.33 -3.41
C GLU A 171 4.18 1.81 -3.37
N PRO A 172 4.51 0.80 -2.54
CA PRO A 172 5.89 0.43 -2.25
C PRO A 172 6.67 -0.16 -3.44
N THR A 173 6.01 -0.44 -4.56
CA THR A 173 6.60 -1.03 -5.77
C THR A 173 6.49 -0.16 -7.02
N ALA A 174 5.84 1.02 -6.94
CA ALA A 174 5.49 1.83 -8.09
C ALA A 174 6.70 2.31 -8.91
N ASN A 175 7.81 2.66 -8.25
CA ASN A 175 9.01 3.20 -8.88
C ASN A 175 10.08 2.12 -9.15
N LEU A 176 9.66 0.84 -9.23
CA LEU A 176 10.56 -0.30 -9.36
C LEU A 176 10.20 -1.16 -10.58
N ASP A 177 11.22 -1.73 -11.22
CA ASP A 177 10.99 -2.74 -12.23
C ASP A 177 10.30 -4.00 -11.66
N SER A 178 9.76 -4.84 -12.55
CA SER A 178 8.96 -6.00 -12.15
C SER A 178 9.72 -7.02 -11.29
N LYS A 179 11.04 -7.17 -11.47
CA LYS A 179 11.86 -8.11 -10.69
C LYS A 179 12.07 -7.58 -9.28
N ILE A 180 12.53 -6.34 -9.18
CA ILE A 180 12.79 -5.67 -7.90
C ILE A 180 11.46 -5.48 -7.13
N GLY A 181 10.36 -5.12 -7.81
CA GLY A 181 9.04 -5.02 -7.19
C GLY A 181 8.61 -6.31 -6.50
N ARG A 182 8.81 -7.50 -7.14
CA ARG A 182 8.54 -8.79 -6.51
C ARG A 182 9.47 -9.09 -5.32
N GLU A 183 10.74 -8.70 -5.39
CA GLU A 183 11.66 -8.84 -4.26
C GLU A 183 11.20 -8.03 -3.05
N ILE A 184 10.77 -6.78 -3.26
CA ILE A 184 10.22 -5.91 -2.21
C ILE A 184 8.90 -6.47 -1.65
N ALA A 185 8.00 -6.96 -2.51
CA ALA A 185 6.77 -7.62 -2.07
C ALA A 185 7.07 -8.81 -1.14
N ARG A 186 7.97 -9.72 -1.54
CA ARG A 186 8.37 -10.86 -0.72
C ARG A 186 9.04 -10.43 0.59
N LEU A 187 9.81 -9.35 0.57
CA LEU A 187 10.41 -8.77 1.78
C LEU A 187 9.33 -8.32 2.76
N LEU A 188 8.31 -7.58 2.32
CA LEU A 188 7.18 -7.17 3.16
C LEU A 188 6.41 -8.37 3.73
N ARG A 189 6.19 -9.43 2.92
CA ARG A 189 5.56 -10.67 3.41
C ARG A 189 6.41 -11.36 4.48
N ARG A 190 7.73 -11.46 4.28
CA ARG A 190 8.65 -12.05 5.24
C ARG A 190 8.61 -11.30 6.58
N ILE A 191 8.64 -9.97 6.55
CA ILE A 191 8.53 -9.13 7.75
C ILE A 191 7.22 -9.43 8.51
N ALA A 192 6.12 -9.61 7.78
CA ALA A 192 4.85 -9.97 8.43
C ALA A 192 4.88 -11.36 9.05
N SER A 193 5.32 -12.38 8.29
CA SER A 193 5.25 -13.79 8.71
C SER A 193 6.32 -14.18 9.74
N GLU A 194 7.54 -13.64 9.64
CA GLU A 194 8.67 -14.04 10.50
C GLU A 194 8.86 -13.11 11.69
N GLU A 195 8.61 -11.80 11.54
CA GLU A 195 8.76 -10.83 12.63
C GLU A 195 7.44 -10.48 13.32
N GLY A 196 6.30 -11.03 12.82
CA GLY A 196 4.97 -10.79 13.38
C GLY A 196 4.48 -9.34 13.24
N ARG A 197 5.04 -8.56 12.29
CA ARG A 197 4.62 -7.18 12.05
C ARG A 197 3.41 -7.16 11.14
N SER A 198 2.41 -6.38 11.48
CA SER A 198 1.26 -6.17 10.59
C SER A 198 1.62 -5.19 9.48
N VAL A 199 1.17 -5.47 8.25
CA VAL A 199 1.51 -4.64 7.09
C VAL A 199 0.22 -4.21 6.39
N VAL A 200 0.02 -2.90 6.25
CA VAL A 200 -1.07 -2.33 5.44
C VAL A 200 -0.45 -1.67 4.22
N ILE A 201 -0.81 -2.16 3.05
CA ILE A 201 -0.31 -1.67 1.77
C ILE A 201 -1.45 -1.00 1.04
N VAL A 202 -1.25 0.21 0.53
CA VAL A 202 -2.14 0.82 -0.45
C VAL A 202 -1.44 0.82 -1.80
N SER A 203 -2.07 0.26 -2.84
CA SER A 203 -1.47 0.19 -4.17
C SER A 203 -2.49 -0.14 -5.25
N HIS A 204 -2.16 0.19 -6.50
CA HIS A 204 -2.83 -0.31 -7.70
C HIS A 204 -2.09 -1.50 -8.34
N ASP A 205 -0.94 -1.91 -7.80
CA ASP A 205 -0.12 -3.01 -8.31
C ASP A 205 -0.73 -4.38 -7.95
N THR A 206 -1.28 -5.06 -8.94
CA THR A 206 -1.94 -6.36 -8.76
C THR A 206 -0.99 -7.48 -8.31
N ARG A 207 0.33 -7.32 -8.52
CA ARG A 207 1.35 -8.28 -8.07
C ARG A 207 1.38 -8.43 -6.54
N LEU A 208 0.99 -7.39 -5.83
CA LEU A 208 0.95 -7.40 -4.36
C LEU A 208 -0.17 -8.29 -3.80
N LYS A 209 -1.14 -8.72 -4.63
CA LYS A 209 -2.17 -9.69 -4.22
C LYS A 209 -1.56 -11.05 -3.82
N GLU A 210 -0.40 -11.42 -4.41
CA GLU A 210 0.27 -12.70 -4.14
C GLU A 210 0.79 -12.80 -2.69
N ILE A 211 1.04 -11.66 -2.04
CA ILE A 211 1.59 -11.60 -0.69
C ILE A 211 0.56 -11.23 0.37
N ALA A 212 -0.63 -10.78 -0.02
CA ALA A 212 -1.66 -10.28 0.87
C ALA A 212 -2.52 -11.42 1.45
N ASP A 213 -2.78 -11.38 2.75
CA ASP A 213 -3.76 -12.25 3.41
C ASP A 213 -5.19 -11.81 3.09
N ARG A 214 -5.40 -10.49 2.97
CA ARG A 214 -6.68 -9.87 2.58
C ARG A 214 -6.47 -8.77 1.58
N VAL A 215 -7.39 -8.68 0.61
CA VAL A 215 -7.45 -7.62 -0.39
C VAL A 215 -8.76 -6.88 -0.21
N LEU A 216 -8.68 -5.56 -0.04
CA LEU A 216 -9.83 -4.67 0.07
C LEU A 216 -9.84 -3.70 -1.11
N TRP A 217 -11.03 -3.37 -1.60
CA TRP A 217 -11.20 -2.39 -2.68
C TRP A 217 -11.76 -1.10 -2.12
N LEU A 218 -11.03 0.00 -2.27
CA LEU A 218 -11.45 1.34 -1.88
C LEU A 218 -11.83 2.15 -3.11
N GLU A 219 -13.07 2.63 -3.16
CA GLU A 219 -13.60 3.45 -4.24
C GLU A 219 -14.48 4.55 -3.66
N ASP A 220 -14.37 5.76 -4.16
CA ASP A 220 -15.07 6.94 -3.66
C ASP A 220 -15.06 7.11 -2.14
N GLY A 221 -13.92 6.74 -1.53
CA GLY A 221 -13.70 6.83 -0.10
C GLY A 221 -14.36 5.74 0.75
N GLN A 222 -14.92 4.68 0.15
CA GLN A 222 -15.56 3.56 0.86
C GLN A 222 -14.97 2.21 0.43
N PHE A 223 -14.99 1.24 1.34
CA PHE A 223 -14.72 -0.13 0.94
C PHE A 223 -15.91 -0.73 0.19
N ARG A 224 -15.60 -1.36 -0.94
CA ARG A 224 -16.56 -2.13 -1.75
C ARG A 224 -16.35 -3.62 -1.53
N SER A 225 -17.43 -4.38 -1.57
CA SER A 225 -17.35 -5.83 -1.51
C SER A 225 -16.66 -6.39 -2.76
N MET A 226 -15.64 -7.23 -2.59
CA MET A 226 -14.96 -7.89 -3.72
C MET A 226 -15.91 -8.84 -4.49
N SER A 227 -17.02 -9.28 -3.89
CA SER A 227 -18.05 -10.07 -4.58
C SER A 227 -18.85 -9.25 -5.60
N GLU A 228 -18.89 -7.92 -5.41
CA GLU A 228 -19.56 -6.97 -6.32
C GLU A 228 -18.65 -6.56 -7.48
N MET A 229 -17.35 -6.85 -7.38
CA MET A 229 -16.37 -6.47 -8.40
C MET A 229 -16.11 -7.59 -9.41
N ALA A 230 -15.87 -7.19 -10.64
CA ALA A 230 -15.37 -8.04 -11.72
C ALA A 230 -14.15 -7.39 -12.36
N THR A 231 -13.38 -8.16 -13.10
CA THR A 231 -12.28 -7.60 -13.90
C THR A 231 -12.70 -7.59 -15.36
N ASP A 232 -12.64 -6.43 -16.00
CA ASP A 232 -12.83 -6.27 -17.44
C ASP A 232 -11.77 -7.09 -18.18
N PRO A 233 -12.18 -8.10 -18.99
CA PRO A 233 -11.24 -9.00 -19.65
C PRO A 233 -10.40 -8.33 -20.74
N VAL A 234 -10.81 -7.14 -21.23
CA VAL A 234 -10.15 -6.41 -22.31
C VAL A 234 -9.03 -5.53 -21.77
N CYS A 235 -9.31 -4.73 -20.75
CA CYS A 235 -8.37 -3.73 -20.23
C CYS A 235 -7.81 -4.04 -18.83
N GLY A 236 -8.37 -5.03 -18.12
CA GLY A 236 -7.93 -5.43 -16.79
C GLY A 236 -8.44 -4.54 -15.65
N MET A 237 -9.27 -3.53 -15.95
CA MET A 237 -9.87 -2.67 -14.92
C MET A 237 -10.85 -3.46 -14.06
N ALA A 238 -10.87 -3.15 -12.76
CA ALA A 238 -11.92 -3.60 -11.88
C ALA A 238 -13.18 -2.78 -12.12
N VAL A 239 -14.34 -3.44 -12.14
CA VAL A 239 -15.66 -2.86 -12.45
C VAL A 239 -16.71 -3.43 -11.51
N GLU A 240 -17.71 -2.63 -11.15
CA GLU A 240 -18.86 -3.08 -10.37
C GLU A 240 -19.81 -3.92 -11.25
N ARG A 241 -20.27 -5.07 -10.72
CA ARG A 241 -21.15 -5.97 -11.49
C ARG A 241 -22.53 -5.39 -11.75
N GLU A 242 -23.04 -4.56 -10.83
CA GLU A 242 -24.40 -4.05 -10.90
C GLU A 242 -24.56 -2.83 -11.84
N GLU A 243 -23.54 -2.00 -11.99
CA GLU A 243 -23.63 -0.73 -12.73
C GLU A 243 -22.95 -0.77 -14.11
N THR A 244 -22.34 -1.90 -14.50
CA THR A 244 -21.48 -1.95 -15.67
C THR A 244 -22.09 -2.70 -16.85
N SER A 245 -21.59 -2.35 -18.05
CA SER A 245 -21.91 -3.04 -19.29
C SER A 245 -21.45 -4.50 -19.18
N HIS A 246 -22.31 -5.46 -19.52
CA HIS A 246 -21.99 -6.88 -19.45
C HIS A 246 -22.24 -7.61 -20.77
N TYR A 247 -21.59 -8.76 -20.95
CA TYR A 247 -21.76 -9.64 -22.09
C TYR A 247 -21.70 -11.12 -21.63
N ARG A 248 -22.62 -11.95 -22.13
CA ARG A 248 -22.68 -13.37 -21.79
C ARG A 248 -22.02 -14.20 -22.90
N HIS A 249 -21.01 -14.99 -22.54
CA HIS A 249 -20.32 -15.89 -23.45
C HIS A 249 -20.12 -17.25 -22.78
N ASP A 250 -20.44 -18.35 -23.45
CA ASP A 250 -20.36 -19.73 -22.97
C ASP A 250 -20.96 -19.95 -21.56
N GLY A 251 -22.13 -19.31 -21.31
CA GLY A 251 -22.83 -19.44 -20.03
C GLY A 251 -22.28 -18.56 -18.89
N GLN A 252 -21.14 -17.90 -19.09
CA GLN A 252 -20.52 -17.00 -18.13
C GLN A 252 -20.79 -15.53 -18.48
N THR A 253 -21.02 -14.69 -17.46
CA THR A 253 -21.20 -13.25 -17.63
C THR A 253 -19.89 -12.52 -17.37
N TYR A 254 -19.49 -11.66 -18.29
CA TYR A 254 -18.32 -10.81 -18.23
C TYR A 254 -18.75 -9.36 -18.12
N PHE A 255 -18.00 -8.55 -17.37
CA PHE A 255 -18.31 -7.16 -17.05
C PHE A 255 -17.22 -6.25 -17.60
N PHE A 256 -17.60 -5.03 -18.05
CA PHE A 256 -16.70 -4.15 -18.81
C PHE A 256 -16.79 -2.70 -18.32
N CYS A 257 -15.66 -2.02 -18.23
CA CYS A 257 -15.55 -0.63 -17.81
C CYS A 257 -16.21 0.37 -18.79
N SER A 258 -16.46 -0.07 -20.03
CA SER A 258 -17.07 0.76 -21.07
C SER A 258 -17.76 -0.10 -22.13
N THR A 259 -18.67 0.53 -22.87
CA THR A 259 -19.29 -0.08 -24.05
C THR A 259 -18.26 -0.49 -25.11
N ALA A 260 -17.18 0.30 -25.27
CA ALA A 260 -16.11 -0.01 -26.21
C ALA A 260 -15.39 -1.30 -25.86
N CYS A 261 -15.04 -1.54 -24.58
CA CYS A 261 -14.44 -2.80 -24.13
C CYS A 261 -15.39 -3.99 -24.34
N ARG A 262 -16.69 -3.81 -24.07
CA ARG A 262 -17.68 -4.87 -24.32
C ARG A 262 -17.76 -5.23 -25.79
N GLU A 263 -17.79 -4.25 -26.71
CA GLU A 263 -17.86 -4.48 -28.15
C GLU A 263 -16.58 -5.14 -28.67
N GLU A 264 -15.43 -4.72 -28.20
CA GLU A 264 -14.13 -5.32 -28.52
C GLU A 264 -14.06 -6.79 -28.06
N PHE A 265 -14.56 -7.10 -26.87
CA PHE A 265 -14.68 -8.45 -26.37
C PHE A 265 -15.68 -9.28 -27.20
N ALA A 266 -16.87 -8.72 -27.50
CA ALA A 266 -17.90 -9.40 -28.27
C ALA A 266 -17.43 -9.78 -29.69
N ALA A 267 -16.54 -8.99 -30.28
CA ALA A 267 -15.95 -9.28 -31.60
C ALA A 267 -14.97 -10.44 -31.57
N SER A 268 -14.29 -10.71 -30.45
CA SER A 268 -13.28 -11.78 -30.35
C SER A 268 -13.11 -12.31 -28.91
N PRO A 269 -14.14 -12.95 -28.32
CA PRO A 269 -14.08 -13.37 -26.91
C PRO A 269 -12.92 -14.31 -26.60
N THR A 270 -12.69 -15.32 -27.46
CA THR A 270 -11.65 -16.33 -27.30
C THR A 270 -10.26 -15.72 -27.20
N HIS A 271 -9.99 -14.63 -27.94
CA HIS A 271 -8.71 -13.92 -27.89
C HIS A 271 -8.39 -13.37 -26.51
N PHE A 272 -9.37 -12.77 -25.83
CA PHE A 272 -9.19 -12.18 -24.50
C PHE A 272 -9.17 -13.24 -23.40
N LEU A 273 -9.90 -14.34 -23.57
CA LEU A 273 -9.93 -15.44 -22.60
C LEU A 273 -8.65 -16.31 -22.67
N GLN A 274 -8.09 -16.54 -23.85
CA GLN A 274 -6.82 -17.27 -24.03
C GLN A 274 -5.63 -16.47 -23.47
N ARG A 275 -5.60 -15.16 -23.65
CA ARG A 275 -4.59 -14.29 -23.04
C ARG A 275 -4.51 -14.42 -21.52
N ARG A 276 -5.61 -14.73 -20.85
CA ARG A 276 -5.64 -14.95 -19.38
C ARG A 276 -5.02 -16.28 -18.96
N THR A 277 -5.07 -17.30 -19.81
CA THR A 277 -4.46 -18.63 -19.57
C THR A 277 -2.96 -18.65 -19.88
N GLU A 278 -2.48 -17.80 -20.79
CA GLU A 278 -1.06 -17.70 -21.18
C GLU A 278 -0.26 -16.71 -20.34
N ILE A 279 -0.93 -15.78 -19.65
CA ILE A 279 -0.26 -14.85 -18.73
C ILE A 279 -0.26 -15.50 -17.35
N PRO A 280 0.92 -15.85 -16.78
CA PRO A 280 0.99 -16.30 -15.39
C PRO A 280 0.29 -15.26 -14.51
N ALA A 281 -0.47 -15.71 -13.52
CA ALA A 281 -1.13 -14.84 -12.57
C ALA A 281 -0.12 -13.77 -12.07
N GLY A 282 -0.35 -12.48 -12.39
CA GLY A 282 0.54 -11.38 -12.00
C GLY A 282 1.40 -10.75 -13.11
N ALA A 283 1.33 -11.20 -14.36
CA ALA A 283 2.04 -10.51 -15.45
C ALA A 283 1.26 -9.25 -15.91
N PRO A 284 1.94 -8.12 -16.17
CA PRO A 284 1.28 -6.93 -16.71
C PRO A 284 0.73 -7.20 -18.11
N LEU A 285 -0.49 -6.72 -18.38
CA LEU A 285 -1.05 -6.74 -19.72
C LEU A 285 -0.18 -5.85 -20.62
N PRO A 286 0.10 -6.26 -21.88
CA PRO A 286 0.87 -5.45 -22.83
C PRO A 286 0.17 -4.11 -23.05
N GLU A 287 0.98 -3.02 -23.10
CA GLU A 287 0.50 -1.67 -23.37
C GLU A 287 -0.27 -1.63 -24.70
N ARG A 288 -1.41 -0.95 -24.69
CA ARG A 288 -2.15 -0.67 -25.94
C ARG A 288 -1.27 0.15 -26.90
N PRO A 289 -1.19 -0.21 -28.20
CA PRO A 289 -0.64 0.72 -29.15
C PRO A 289 -1.52 1.98 -29.14
N MET A 290 -0.90 3.14 -28.90
CA MET A 290 -1.58 4.43 -28.99
C MET A 290 -2.18 4.56 -30.39
N ARG A 291 -3.52 4.60 -30.49
CA ARG A 291 -4.16 5.04 -31.74
C ARG A 291 -3.81 6.50 -31.93
N ARG A 292 -3.07 6.80 -33.00
CA ARG A 292 -2.94 8.16 -33.47
C ARG A 292 -4.35 8.64 -33.84
N ILE A 293 -4.83 9.63 -33.10
CA ILE A 293 -6.02 10.39 -33.47
C ILE A 293 -5.60 11.21 -34.70
N GLY A 294 -6.11 10.87 -35.87
CA GLY A 294 -6.04 11.65 -37.07
C GLY A 294 -7.13 12.69 -37.12
#